data_e80aa01f6f6b2e51ed518af2f81afeb8
#
_entry.id   e80aa01f6f6b2e51ed518af2f81afeb8
#
_cell.length_a   1.000
_cell.length_b   1.000
_cell.length_c   1.000
_cell.angle_alpha   90.00
_cell.angle_beta   90.00
_cell.angle_gamma   90.00
#
_symmetry.space_group_name_H-M   'P 1'
#
loop_
_entity.id
_entity.type
_entity.pdbx_description
1 polymer ?
#
loop_
_entity_poly.entity_id
_entity_poly.type
_entity_poly.pdbx_seq_one_letter_code
_entity_poly.pdbx_strand_id
1 'polypeptide(L)'
;MSYKSEVLTYPEAIQYMFDRLPMFHRIGVKAYKKDLSRTLAMCERLGNPQTKLQCIHIAGTNGKGSVSHMLAAALQQHGYSVGLYTSPHYRDFRERIKINGTYIEKRFVSRFISEFKSIIEEIEPSFF
;
A
#
# COMPACT_ATOMS: atom_id res chain seq x y z
N MET A 1 -16.03 5.31 27.48
CA MET A 1 -16.27 3.94 26.93
C MET A 1 -15.31 3.74 25.76
N SER A 2 -14.27 2.94 25.96
CA SER A 2 -13.31 2.62 24.89
C SER A 2 -13.97 1.60 23.96
N TYR A 3 -14.45 2.04 22.80
CA TYR A 3 -14.76 1.13 21.72
C TYR A 3 -13.45 0.47 21.28
N LYS A 4 -13.18 -0.73 21.74
CA LYS A 4 -12.23 -1.61 21.06
C LYS A 4 -12.85 -1.89 19.69
N SER A 5 -12.42 -1.15 18.67
CA SER A 5 -12.74 -1.51 17.28
C SER A 5 -12.25 -2.95 17.09
N GLU A 6 -13.17 -3.82 16.77
CA GLU A 6 -12.86 -5.24 16.51
C GLU A 6 -11.84 -5.29 15.36
N VAL A 7 -10.70 -5.91 15.62
CA VAL A 7 -9.64 -6.01 14.62
C VAL A 7 -10.09 -6.97 13.53
N LEU A 8 -10.20 -6.49 12.31
CA LEU A 8 -10.56 -7.30 11.16
C LEU A 8 -9.59 -8.48 11.00
N THR A 9 -10.09 -9.62 10.57
CA THR A 9 -9.24 -10.70 10.07
C THR A 9 -8.58 -10.26 8.76
N TYR A 10 -7.53 -10.95 8.32
CA TYR A 10 -6.86 -10.61 7.05
C TYR A 10 -7.80 -10.70 5.84
N PRO A 11 -8.63 -11.75 5.67
CA PRO A 11 -9.60 -11.78 4.58
C PRO A 11 -10.61 -10.61 4.62
N GLU A 12 -11.11 -10.26 5.80
CA GLU A 12 -12.04 -9.14 5.97
C GLU A 12 -11.39 -7.79 5.63
N ALA A 13 -10.13 -7.58 6.04
CA ALA A 13 -9.38 -6.38 5.70
C ALA A 13 -9.15 -6.24 4.19
N ILE A 14 -8.82 -7.34 3.52
CA ILE A 14 -8.66 -7.39 2.06
C ILE A 14 -10.00 -7.13 1.36
N GLN A 15 -11.06 -7.80 1.80
CA GLN A 15 -12.41 -7.60 1.24
C GLN A 15 -12.86 -6.14 1.40
N TYR A 16 -12.67 -5.56 2.58
CA TYR A 16 -12.96 -4.15 2.85
C TYR A 16 -12.25 -3.20 1.87
N MET A 17 -10.93 -3.42 1.63
CA MET A 17 -10.20 -2.60 0.68
C MET A 17 -10.75 -2.73 -0.74
N PHE A 18 -11.07 -3.94 -1.18
CA PHE A 18 -11.61 -4.17 -2.52
C PHE A 18 -13.01 -3.59 -2.72
N ASP A 19 -13.83 -3.55 -1.68
CA ASP A 19 -15.21 -3.07 -1.76
C ASP A 19 -15.30 -1.55 -1.64
N ARG A 20 -14.44 -0.95 -0.83
CA ARG A 20 -14.53 0.47 -0.47
C ARG A 20 -13.63 1.39 -1.28
N LEU A 21 -12.45 0.91 -1.68
CA LEU A 21 -11.51 1.76 -2.40
C LEU A 21 -11.74 1.68 -3.91
N PRO A 22 -11.88 2.81 -4.59
CA PRO A 22 -12.12 2.84 -6.02
C PRO A 22 -10.93 2.25 -6.80
N MET A 23 -11.20 1.22 -7.59
CA MET A 23 -10.20 0.57 -8.44
C MET A 23 -10.43 0.96 -9.90
N PHE A 24 -9.35 1.28 -10.60
CA PHE A 24 -9.37 1.62 -12.02
C PHE A 24 -10.06 0.55 -12.88
N HIS A 25 -9.84 -0.71 -12.60
CA HIS A 25 -10.44 -1.84 -13.34
C HIS A 25 -11.96 -1.94 -13.19
N ARG A 26 -12.55 -1.36 -12.13
CA ARG A 26 -14.00 -1.39 -11.90
C ARG A 26 -14.70 -0.13 -12.41
N ILE A 27 -14.05 1.03 -12.36
CA ILE A 27 -14.69 2.33 -12.57
C ILE A 27 -14.10 3.04 -13.82
N GLY A 28 -13.04 2.49 -14.42
CA GLY A 28 -12.37 3.06 -15.60
C GLY A 28 -11.73 4.42 -15.31
N VAL A 29 -11.65 5.26 -16.36
CA VAL A 29 -10.98 6.58 -16.29
C VAL A 29 -11.57 7.51 -15.23
N LYS A 30 -12.83 7.32 -14.82
CA LYS A 30 -13.47 8.10 -13.75
C LYS A 30 -12.86 7.87 -12.36
N ALA A 31 -12.18 6.73 -12.14
CA ALA A 31 -11.46 6.46 -10.88
C ALA A 31 -10.15 7.26 -10.77
N TYR A 32 -9.66 7.77 -11.89
CA TYR A 32 -8.40 8.47 -11.95
C TYR A 32 -8.60 9.97 -11.69
N LYS A 33 -8.51 10.37 -10.44
CA LYS A 33 -8.39 11.78 -10.09
C LYS A 33 -6.92 12.20 -10.26
N LYS A 34 -6.69 13.17 -11.13
CA LYS A 34 -5.33 13.66 -11.48
C LYS A 34 -4.67 14.49 -10.37
N ASP A 35 -5.20 14.50 -9.16
CA ASP A 35 -4.64 15.27 -8.05
C ASP A 35 -4.13 14.34 -6.93
N LEU A 36 -3.19 14.85 -6.16
CA LEU A 36 -2.58 14.16 -5.03
C LEU A 36 -3.23 14.52 -3.69
N SER A 37 -4.34 15.28 -3.69
CA SER A 37 -4.96 15.82 -2.48
C SER A 37 -5.27 14.73 -1.44
N ARG A 38 -5.90 13.64 -1.87
CA ARG A 38 -6.23 12.51 -0.99
C ARG A 38 -4.99 11.76 -0.49
N THR A 39 -3.99 11.61 -1.36
CA THR A 39 -2.71 10.99 -0.98
C THR A 39 -1.98 11.84 0.04
N LEU A 40 -1.93 13.15 -0.16
CA LEU A 40 -1.32 14.09 0.79
C LEU A 40 -2.07 14.12 2.12
N ALA A 41 -3.40 14.17 2.09
CA ALA A 41 -4.23 14.10 3.29
C ALA A 41 -3.98 12.79 4.07
N MET A 42 -3.89 11.65 3.39
CA MET A 42 -3.58 10.38 4.02
C MET A 42 -2.16 10.37 4.60
N CYS A 43 -1.18 10.88 3.87
CA CYS A 43 0.19 11.02 4.35
C CYS A 43 0.28 11.87 5.62
N GLU A 44 -0.44 13.00 5.65
CA GLU A 44 -0.50 13.88 6.82
C GLU A 44 -1.05 13.15 8.05
N ARG A 45 -2.15 12.41 7.89
CA ARG A 45 -2.74 11.60 8.97
C ARG A 45 -1.81 10.49 9.46
N LEU A 46 -0.92 10.00 8.61
CA LEU A 46 0.11 9.00 8.93
C LEU A 46 1.42 9.61 9.45
N GLY A 47 1.50 10.93 9.66
CA GLY A 47 2.69 11.63 10.14
C GLY A 47 3.77 11.82 9.07
N ASN A 48 3.36 11.96 7.82
CA ASN A 48 4.20 12.25 6.66
C ASN A 48 5.38 11.27 6.48
N PRO A 49 5.13 9.95 6.42
CA PRO A 49 6.22 8.96 6.32
C PRO A 49 7.08 9.15 5.07
N GLN A 50 6.53 9.69 3.98
CA GLN A 50 7.23 9.94 2.73
C GLN A 50 8.40 10.92 2.87
N THR A 51 8.38 11.80 3.87
CA THR A 51 9.47 12.77 4.12
C THR A 51 10.65 12.15 4.85
N LYS A 52 10.48 10.95 5.40
CA LYS A 52 11.46 10.24 6.22
C LYS A 52 12.13 9.09 5.46
N LEU A 53 11.70 8.82 4.24
CA LEU A 53 12.15 7.70 3.42
C LEU A 53 12.92 8.20 2.20
N GLN A 54 14.00 7.52 1.86
CA GLN A 54 14.65 7.67 0.56
C GLN A 54 13.94 6.74 -0.42
N CYS A 55 13.30 7.31 -1.44
CA CYS A 55 12.49 6.55 -2.37
C CYS A 55 13.12 6.55 -3.77
N ILE A 56 13.08 5.39 -4.43
CA ILE A 56 13.41 5.25 -5.85
C ILE A 56 12.12 4.85 -6.57
N HIS A 57 11.69 5.68 -7.52
CA HIS A 57 10.50 5.41 -8.32
C HIS A 57 10.88 4.82 -9.67
N ILE A 58 10.30 3.66 -10.01
CA ILE A 58 10.53 2.97 -11.28
C ILE A 58 9.25 3.01 -12.10
N ALA A 59 9.29 3.75 -13.21
CA ALA A 59 8.19 3.87 -14.15
C ALA A 59 8.56 3.25 -15.50
N GLY A 60 7.55 2.89 -16.29
CA GLY A 60 7.74 2.32 -17.63
C GLY A 60 6.60 1.42 -18.06
N THR A 61 6.60 0.99 -19.29
CA THR A 61 5.58 0.09 -19.85
C THR A 61 5.84 -1.34 -19.40
N ASN A 62 7.06 -1.85 -19.61
CA ASN A 62 7.48 -3.20 -19.29
C ASN A 62 8.68 -3.20 -18.34
N GLY A 63 8.89 -4.31 -17.64
CA GLY A 63 10.09 -4.54 -16.83
C GLY A 63 10.14 -3.85 -15.47
N LYS A 64 9.14 -3.03 -15.09
CA LYS A 64 9.12 -2.33 -13.80
C LYS A 64 9.37 -3.26 -12.61
N GLY A 65 8.61 -4.35 -12.53
CA GLY A 65 8.73 -5.32 -11.43
C GLY A 65 10.10 -5.99 -11.40
N SER A 66 10.63 -6.41 -12.56
CA SER A 66 11.95 -7.05 -12.65
C SER A 66 13.06 -6.09 -12.18
N VAL A 67 13.07 -4.87 -12.69
CA VAL A 67 14.06 -3.86 -12.29
C VAL A 67 13.96 -3.54 -10.80
N SER A 68 12.73 -3.39 -10.28
CA SER A 68 12.50 -3.12 -8.85
C SER A 68 13.04 -4.24 -7.96
N HIS A 69 12.83 -5.50 -8.34
CA HIS A 69 13.34 -6.64 -7.57
C HIS A 69 14.87 -6.75 -7.63
N MET A 70 15.47 -6.56 -8.82
CA MET A 70 16.93 -6.57 -8.97
C MET A 70 17.58 -5.46 -8.16
N LEU A 71 17.03 -4.24 -8.21
CA LEU A 71 17.54 -3.11 -7.44
C LEU A 71 17.41 -3.34 -5.93
N ALA A 72 16.25 -3.85 -5.48
CA ALA A 72 16.04 -4.19 -4.09
C ALA A 72 17.04 -5.24 -3.59
N ALA A 73 17.32 -6.28 -4.39
CA ALA A 73 18.31 -7.30 -4.07
C ALA A 73 19.73 -6.71 -3.99
N ALA A 74 20.11 -5.86 -4.93
CA ALA A 74 21.40 -5.20 -4.92
C ALA A 74 21.60 -4.31 -3.68
N LEU A 75 20.60 -3.50 -3.33
CA LEU A 75 20.64 -2.66 -2.14
C LEU A 75 20.73 -3.47 -0.85
N GLN A 76 19.99 -4.59 -0.76
CA GLN A 76 20.08 -5.50 0.39
C GLN A 76 21.48 -6.12 0.53
N GLN A 77 22.12 -6.51 -0.57
CA GLN A 77 23.50 -7.01 -0.56
C GLN A 77 24.51 -5.96 -0.07
N HIS A 78 24.22 -4.68 -0.24
CA HIS A 78 25.01 -3.57 0.30
C HIS A 78 24.63 -3.18 1.74
N GLY A 79 23.78 -3.97 2.42
CA GLY A 79 23.45 -3.77 3.83
C GLY A 79 22.30 -2.78 4.08
N TYR A 80 21.59 -2.32 3.05
CA TYR A 80 20.44 -1.45 3.24
C TYR A 80 19.21 -2.24 3.67
N SER A 81 18.40 -1.64 4.54
CA SER A 81 17.03 -2.12 4.78
C SER A 81 16.12 -1.58 3.69
N VAL A 82 15.49 -2.48 2.94
CA VAL A 82 14.76 -2.14 1.71
C VAL A 82 13.30 -2.52 1.82
N GLY A 83 12.41 -1.51 1.71
CA GLY A 83 11.00 -1.70 1.41
C GLY A 83 10.80 -1.75 -0.11
N LEU A 84 10.10 -2.76 -0.60
CA LEU A 84 9.75 -2.89 -2.00
C LEU A 84 8.22 -2.88 -2.15
N TYR A 85 7.72 -1.92 -2.93
CA TYR A 85 6.32 -1.88 -3.34
C TYR A 85 6.20 -2.13 -4.85
N THR A 86 5.36 -3.10 -5.22
CA THR A 86 5.09 -3.44 -6.63
C THR A 86 3.60 -3.66 -6.87
N SER A 87 3.17 -3.52 -8.12
CA SER A 87 1.80 -3.80 -8.56
C SER A 87 1.78 -4.32 -9.99
N PRO A 88 0.78 -5.13 -10.36
CA PRO A 88 -0.24 -5.74 -9.52
C PRO A 88 0.28 -6.90 -8.66
N HIS A 89 -0.59 -7.54 -7.87
CA HIS A 89 -0.36 -8.85 -7.28
C HIS A 89 -1.11 -9.93 -8.06
N TYR A 90 -0.69 -11.20 -7.93
CA TYR A 90 -1.29 -12.33 -8.65
C TYR A 90 -2.17 -13.21 -7.76
N ARG A 91 -1.75 -13.50 -6.54
CA ARG A 91 -2.45 -14.41 -5.62
C ARG A 91 -2.73 -13.79 -4.26
N ASP A 92 -1.75 -13.11 -3.69
CA ASP A 92 -1.82 -12.56 -2.33
C ASP A 92 -1.48 -11.07 -2.36
N PHE A 93 -2.32 -10.26 -1.74
CA PHE A 93 -2.11 -8.81 -1.64
C PHE A 93 -0.71 -8.44 -1.14
N ARG A 94 -0.13 -9.23 -0.24
CA ARG A 94 1.19 -9.00 0.34
C ARG A 94 2.35 -9.11 -0.66
N GLU A 95 2.10 -9.67 -1.86
CA GLU A 95 3.08 -9.62 -2.95
C GLU A 95 3.50 -8.19 -3.28
N ARG A 96 2.60 -7.23 -3.04
CA ARG A 96 2.84 -5.80 -3.28
C ARG A 96 3.83 -5.18 -2.32
N ILE A 97 4.00 -5.74 -1.11
CA ILE A 97 4.75 -5.09 -0.03
C ILE A 97 5.70 -6.09 0.58
N LYS A 98 6.98 -5.85 0.38
CA LYS A 98 8.05 -6.67 0.96
C LYS A 98 9.03 -5.79 1.76
N ILE A 99 9.50 -6.33 2.86
CA ILE A 99 10.58 -5.75 3.65
C ILE A 99 11.73 -6.74 3.64
N ASN A 100 12.88 -6.33 3.13
CA ASN A 100 14.06 -7.18 2.98
C ASN A 100 13.74 -8.55 2.33
N GLY A 101 12.98 -8.51 1.23
CA GLY A 101 12.59 -9.68 0.46
C GLY A 101 11.43 -10.51 1.04
N THR A 102 11.00 -10.25 2.27
CA THR A 102 9.93 -10.99 2.95
C THR A 102 8.60 -10.23 2.85
N TYR A 103 7.51 -10.94 2.59
CA TYR A 103 6.17 -10.34 2.61
C TYR A 103 5.83 -9.78 3.99
N ILE A 104 5.14 -8.65 4.02
CA ILE A 104 4.57 -8.14 5.27
C ILE A 104 3.61 -9.17 5.89
N GLU A 105 3.51 -9.16 7.21
CA GLU A 105 2.64 -10.10 7.92
C GLU A 105 1.15 -9.80 7.68
N LYS A 106 0.33 -10.84 7.59
CA LYS A 106 -1.14 -10.71 7.48
C LYS A 106 -1.71 -9.86 8.62
N ARG A 107 -1.23 -10.09 9.84
CA ARG A 107 -1.66 -9.34 11.03
C ARG A 107 -1.34 -7.84 10.93
N PHE A 108 -0.24 -7.46 10.25
CA PHE A 108 0.10 -6.06 10.03
C PHE A 108 -0.96 -5.39 9.15
N VAL A 109 -1.33 -6.02 8.04
CA VAL A 109 -2.38 -5.52 7.13
C VAL A 109 -3.71 -5.37 7.89
N SER A 110 -4.13 -6.41 8.61
CA SER A 110 -5.38 -6.40 9.39
C SER A 110 -5.41 -5.27 10.41
N ARG A 111 -4.36 -5.12 11.19
CA ARG A 111 -4.25 -4.05 12.19
C ARG A 111 -4.26 -2.67 11.56
N PHE A 112 -3.47 -2.47 10.51
CA PHE A 112 -3.39 -1.18 9.82
C PHE A 112 -4.76 -0.77 9.27
N ILE A 113 -5.43 -1.66 8.56
CA ILE A 113 -6.76 -1.35 8.01
C ILE A 113 -7.77 -1.10 9.12
N SER A 114 -7.76 -1.89 10.19
CA SER A 114 -8.69 -1.68 11.32
C SER A 114 -8.45 -0.36 12.04
N GLU A 115 -7.19 -0.01 12.27
CA GLU A 115 -6.78 1.21 12.98
C GLU A 115 -7.13 2.47 12.17
N PHE A 116 -6.87 2.44 10.86
CA PHE A 116 -7.08 3.60 9.99
C PHE A 116 -8.41 3.59 9.24
N LYS A 117 -9.32 2.67 9.56
CA LYS A 117 -10.60 2.50 8.87
C LYS A 117 -11.40 3.81 8.78
N SER A 118 -11.56 4.54 9.88
CA SER A 118 -12.30 5.80 9.92
C SER A 118 -11.66 6.88 9.04
N ILE A 119 -10.33 6.94 9.02
CA ILE A 119 -9.57 7.88 8.20
C ILE A 119 -9.68 7.50 6.71
N ILE A 120 -9.63 6.21 6.40
CA ILE A 120 -9.83 5.70 5.04
C ILE A 120 -11.24 6.06 4.55
N GLU A 121 -12.26 5.93 5.40
CA GLU A 121 -13.65 6.27 5.05
C GLU A 121 -13.85 7.80 4.89
N GLU A 122 -13.15 8.62 5.67
CA GLU A 122 -13.18 10.08 5.56
C GLU A 122 -12.50 10.60 4.29
N ILE A 123 -11.31 10.08 4.00
CA ILE A 123 -10.45 10.57 2.89
C ILE A 123 -10.83 9.91 1.56
N GLU A 124 -11.34 8.68 1.60
CA GLU A 124 -11.60 7.84 0.42
C GLU A 124 -10.39 7.79 -0.54
N PRO A 125 -9.20 7.38 -0.09
CA PRO A 125 -8.03 7.31 -0.94
C PRO A 125 -8.27 6.30 -2.09
N SER A 126 -7.48 6.41 -3.16
CA SER A 126 -7.51 5.39 -4.20
C SER A 126 -6.90 4.08 -3.66
N PHE A 127 -7.26 2.95 -4.27
CA PHE A 127 -6.67 1.66 -3.93
C PHE A 127 -5.16 1.59 -4.24
N PHE A 128 -4.67 2.45 -5.12
CA PHE A 128 -3.28 2.54 -5.60
C PHE A 128 -2.69 3.90 -5.24
#